data_2ce882df681c1ed43cce7a328e579ddf
#
_entry.id   2ce882df681c1ed43cce7a328e579ddf
#
_cell.length_a   1.000
_cell.length_b   1.000
_cell.length_c   1.000
_cell.angle_alpha   90.00
_cell.angle_beta   90.00
_cell.angle_gamma   90.00
#
_symmetry.space_group_name_H-M   'P 1'
#
loop_
_entity.id
_entity.type
_entity.pdbx_description
1 polymer ?
#
loop_
_entity_poly.entity_id
_entity_poly.type
_entity_poly.pdbx_seq_one_letter_code
_entity_poly.pdbx_strand_id
1 'polypeptide(L)'
;MEKGKNVSVYCGSRYGINPAHTAFAGMAGELLAKNGYTMIYGGGSVGLMGIAADAALAAGGKVVGIIPEVFIAAEQAHRLITELIEVPDLMARKRKMIEAGNAFLILPGGFGTLEEFADTAVHYHIYTEETNRPPIIIANIEGIYDCLLYTSPSPRDT
;
A
#
# COMPACT_ATOMS: atom_id res chain seq x y z
N MET A 1 12.15 -2.36 -11.51
CA MET A 1 11.84 -2.95 -10.18
C MET A 1 12.46 -4.33 -10.09
N GLU A 2 13.19 -4.61 -9.04
CA GLU A 2 13.75 -5.94 -8.82
C GLU A 2 12.65 -6.96 -8.51
N LYS A 3 12.72 -8.13 -9.14
CA LYS A 3 11.77 -9.21 -8.86
C LYS A 3 12.02 -9.80 -7.45
N GLY A 4 10.97 -10.03 -6.69
CA GLY A 4 10.98 -10.82 -5.46
C GLY A 4 11.04 -10.06 -4.14
N LYS A 5 11.20 -8.72 -4.14
CA LYS A 5 11.32 -7.90 -2.93
C LYS A 5 10.46 -6.63 -2.94
N ASN A 6 9.33 -6.65 -3.60
CA ASN A 6 8.43 -5.51 -3.68
C ASN A 6 7.24 -5.69 -2.76
N VAL A 7 6.96 -4.69 -1.94
CA VAL A 7 5.75 -4.65 -1.12
C VAL A 7 4.89 -3.47 -1.57
N SER A 8 3.70 -3.78 -2.08
CA SER A 8 2.71 -2.76 -2.40
C SER A 8 1.97 -2.35 -1.14
N VAL A 9 1.99 -1.05 -0.83
CA VAL A 9 1.40 -0.48 0.38
C VAL A 9 0.18 0.35 0.01
N TYR A 10 -0.97 -0.04 0.52
CA TYR A 10 -2.22 0.69 0.38
C TYR A 10 -2.54 1.42 1.68
N CYS A 11 -2.74 2.72 1.62
CA CYS A 11 -3.08 3.52 2.78
C CYS A 11 -3.78 4.83 2.38
N GLY A 12 -4.33 5.52 3.38
CA GLY A 12 -4.97 6.80 3.15
C GLY A 12 -3.98 7.90 2.80
N SER A 13 -4.45 8.88 2.01
CA SER A 13 -3.71 10.11 1.68
C SER A 13 -3.88 11.21 2.74
N ARG A 14 -4.57 10.93 3.82
CA ARG A 14 -4.79 11.85 4.94
C ARG A 14 -4.07 11.36 6.19
N TYR A 15 -3.79 12.28 7.10
CA TYR A 15 -3.34 11.90 8.43
C TYR A 15 -4.47 11.20 9.17
N GLY A 16 -4.16 10.08 9.83
CA GLY A 16 -5.12 9.41 10.69
C GLY A 16 -5.51 10.32 11.87
N ILE A 17 -6.74 10.16 12.37
CA ILE A 17 -7.21 10.85 13.57
C ILE A 17 -6.41 10.37 14.79
N ASN A 18 -6.06 9.08 14.80
CA ASN A 18 -5.31 8.44 15.87
C ASN A 18 -3.80 8.55 15.59
N PRO A 19 -3.00 9.13 16.52
CA PRO A 19 -1.53 9.17 16.38
C PRO A 19 -0.87 7.82 16.18
N ALA A 20 -1.50 6.73 16.64
CA ALA A 20 -1.00 5.38 16.41
C ALA A 20 -0.93 5.00 14.93
N HIS A 21 -1.83 5.52 14.09
CA HIS A 21 -1.78 5.31 12.64
C HIS A 21 -0.54 5.93 12.02
N THR A 22 -0.23 7.16 12.41
CA THR A 22 0.96 7.90 11.96
C THR A 22 2.25 7.19 12.39
N ALA A 23 2.34 6.80 13.66
CA ALA A 23 3.50 6.09 14.20
C ALA A 23 3.72 4.74 13.49
N PHE A 24 2.64 4.00 13.25
CA PHE A 24 2.74 2.71 12.57
C PHE A 24 3.15 2.85 11.11
N ALA A 25 2.62 3.84 10.39
CA ALA A 25 2.99 4.10 9.00
C ALA A 25 4.50 4.37 8.85
N GLY A 26 5.06 5.20 9.75
CA GLY A 26 6.50 5.45 9.80
C GLY A 26 7.31 4.20 10.11
N MET A 27 6.91 3.44 11.11
CA MET A 27 7.56 2.18 11.48
C MET A 27 7.51 1.17 10.33
N ALA A 28 6.38 1.05 9.64
CA ALA A 28 6.23 0.15 8.50
C ALA A 28 7.20 0.48 7.36
N GLY A 29 7.30 1.76 6.99
CA GLY A 29 8.25 2.22 5.97
C GLY A 29 9.70 1.91 6.36
N GLU A 30 10.08 2.20 7.59
CA GLU A 30 11.41 1.90 8.11
C GLU A 30 11.72 0.40 8.10
N LEU A 31 10.80 -0.44 8.55
CA LEU A 31 10.98 -1.89 8.57
C LEU A 31 11.12 -2.49 7.18
N LEU A 32 10.33 -2.03 6.22
CA LEU A 32 10.46 -2.47 4.83
C LEU A 32 11.87 -2.18 4.30
N ALA A 33 12.35 -0.96 4.49
CA ALA A 33 13.68 -0.55 4.05
C ALA A 33 14.79 -1.35 4.73
N LYS A 34 14.73 -1.52 6.04
CA LYS A 34 15.74 -2.27 6.82
C LYS A 34 15.81 -3.75 6.43
N ASN A 35 14.74 -4.31 5.91
CA ASN A 35 14.68 -5.70 5.45
C ASN A 35 14.93 -5.85 3.93
N GLY A 36 15.34 -4.79 3.25
CA GLY A 36 15.70 -4.82 1.84
C GLY A 36 14.51 -4.87 0.87
N TYR A 37 13.30 -4.51 1.33
CA TYR A 37 12.13 -4.44 0.48
C TYR A 37 12.01 -3.08 -0.20
N THR A 38 11.60 -3.09 -1.46
CA THR A 38 11.17 -1.88 -2.16
C THR A 38 9.71 -1.61 -1.84
N MET A 39 9.43 -0.42 -1.35
CA MET A 39 8.06 0.04 -1.12
C MET A 39 7.44 0.56 -2.42
N ILE A 40 6.28 0.04 -2.79
CA ILE A 40 5.49 0.52 -3.92
C ILE A 40 4.19 1.08 -3.37
N TYR A 41 3.82 2.30 -3.75
CA TYR A 41 2.64 2.96 -3.19
C TYR A 41 2.03 3.98 -4.14
N GLY A 42 1.03 4.74 -3.69
CA GLY A 42 0.27 5.69 -4.51
C GLY A 42 0.98 7.00 -4.90
N GLY A 43 2.22 7.23 -4.45
CA GLY A 43 3.03 8.34 -4.93
C GLY A 43 2.82 9.68 -4.22
N GLY A 44 1.95 9.78 -3.21
CA GLY A 44 1.71 11.01 -2.46
C GLY A 44 2.81 11.36 -1.45
N SER A 45 2.96 12.66 -1.18
CA SER A 45 3.91 13.19 -0.18
C SER A 45 3.26 13.57 1.16
N VAL A 46 1.94 13.48 1.26
CA VAL A 46 1.18 13.90 2.43
C VAL A 46 0.45 12.72 3.09
N GLY A 47 -0.02 12.93 4.31
CA GLY A 47 -0.75 11.92 5.07
C GLY A 47 0.10 10.71 5.40
N LEU A 48 -0.55 9.57 5.60
CA LEU A 48 0.13 8.30 5.91
C LEU A 48 1.04 7.83 4.77
N MET A 49 0.67 8.11 3.52
CA MET A 49 1.53 7.81 2.36
C MET A 49 2.89 8.49 2.47
N GLY A 50 2.89 9.80 2.72
CA GLY A 50 4.13 10.56 2.83
C GLY A 50 4.99 10.11 4.01
N ILE A 51 4.38 9.85 5.15
CA ILE A 51 5.07 9.38 6.36
C ILE A 51 5.77 8.04 6.11
N ALA A 52 5.07 7.07 5.52
CA ALA A 52 5.65 5.76 5.23
C ALA A 52 6.79 5.87 4.20
N ALA A 53 6.59 6.64 3.13
CA ALA A 53 7.61 6.85 2.11
C ALA A 53 8.86 7.55 2.66
N ASP A 54 8.69 8.61 3.44
CA ASP A 54 9.81 9.35 4.04
C ASP A 54 10.59 8.48 5.03
N ALA A 55 9.91 7.67 5.82
CA ALA A 55 10.57 6.75 6.75
C ALA A 55 11.38 5.66 6.00
N ALA A 56 10.84 5.13 4.92
CA ALA A 56 11.56 4.17 4.08
C ALA A 56 12.81 4.78 3.45
N LEU A 57 12.70 5.99 2.90
CA LEU A 57 13.84 6.72 2.33
C LEU A 57 14.91 7.03 3.39
N ALA A 58 14.50 7.51 4.58
CA ALA A 58 15.40 7.82 5.67
C ALA A 58 16.19 6.59 6.16
N ALA A 59 15.60 5.41 6.04
CA ALA A 59 16.25 4.13 6.36
C ALA A 59 17.06 3.54 5.18
N GLY A 60 17.26 4.28 4.11
CA GLY A 60 18.05 3.86 2.94
C GLY A 60 17.32 2.94 1.98
N GLY A 61 16.01 2.83 2.08
CA GLY A 61 15.18 1.99 1.21
C GLY A 61 14.87 2.62 -0.15
N LYS A 62 14.36 1.79 -1.05
CA LYS A 62 13.83 2.22 -2.34
C LYS A 62 12.32 2.40 -2.26
N VAL A 63 11.83 3.49 -2.82
CA VAL A 63 10.40 3.83 -2.85
C VAL A 63 9.99 4.15 -4.27
N VAL A 64 8.99 3.44 -4.77
CA VAL A 64 8.39 3.67 -6.09
C VAL A 64 6.96 4.12 -5.91
N GLY A 65 6.64 5.29 -6.40
CA GLY A 65 5.28 5.84 -6.40
C GLY A 65 4.62 5.66 -7.76
N ILE A 66 3.35 5.30 -7.77
CA ILE A 66 2.54 5.19 -8.99
C ILE A 66 1.34 6.13 -8.81
N ILE A 67 1.28 7.20 -9.60
CA ILE A 67 0.30 8.25 -9.42
C ILE A 67 -0.43 8.57 -10.74
N PRO A 68 -1.78 8.63 -10.73
CA PRO A 68 -2.54 9.15 -11.86
C PRO A 68 -2.30 10.64 -12.05
N GLU A 69 -2.25 11.09 -13.30
CA GLU A 69 -2.04 12.50 -13.64
C GLU A 69 -3.01 13.44 -12.91
N VAL A 70 -4.27 13.05 -12.79
CA VAL A 70 -5.30 13.86 -12.12
C VAL A 70 -5.04 14.08 -10.62
N PHE A 71 -4.21 13.25 -10.00
CA PHE A 71 -3.91 13.33 -8.57
C PHE A 71 -2.55 13.95 -8.25
N ILE A 72 -1.75 14.28 -9.25
CA ILE A 72 -0.42 14.85 -9.02
C ILE A 72 -0.48 16.09 -8.13
N ALA A 73 -1.40 17.00 -8.40
CA ALA A 73 -1.61 18.18 -7.57
C ALA A 73 -2.39 17.88 -6.29
N ALA A 74 -3.44 17.08 -6.37
CA ALA A 74 -4.35 16.77 -5.25
C ALA A 74 -3.69 15.92 -4.16
N GLU A 75 -2.88 14.94 -4.54
CA GLU A 75 -2.14 14.08 -3.60
C GLU A 75 -0.73 14.63 -3.31
N GLN A 76 -0.37 15.76 -3.89
CA GLN A 76 0.95 16.37 -3.78
C GLN A 76 2.05 15.33 -4.04
N ALA A 77 2.24 14.99 -5.31
CA ALA A 77 3.20 13.98 -5.76
C ALA A 77 4.57 14.10 -5.05
N HIS A 78 5.08 12.99 -4.55
CA HIS A 78 6.35 12.94 -3.85
C HIS A 78 7.51 12.85 -4.84
N ARG A 79 8.17 13.97 -5.08
CA ARG A 79 9.24 14.10 -6.08
C ARG A 79 10.61 13.61 -5.61
N LEU A 80 10.77 13.34 -4.33
CA LEU A 80 12.05 12.93 -3.72
C LEU A 80 12.20 11.42 -3.56
N ILE A 81 11.21 10.64 -3.97
CA ILE A 81 11.27 9.18 -3.94
C ILE A 81 12.20 8.63 -5.04
N THR A 82 12.54 7.35 -4.95
CA THR A 82 13.46 6.71 -5.89
C THR A 82 12.96 6.77 -7.34
N GLU A 83 11.68 6.51 -7.54
CA GLU A 83 11.03 6.57 -8.86
C GLU A 83 9.56 6.99 -8.71
N LEU A 84 9.11 7.92 -9.54
CA LEU A 84 7.70 8.32 -9.63
C LEU A 84 7.18 7.99 -11.02
N ILE A 85 6.21 7.08 -11.08
CA ILE A 85 5.59 6.62 -12.32
C ILE A 85 4.24 7.30 -12.48
N GLU A 86 4.08 8.12 -13.51
CA GLU A 86 2.80 8.71 -13.86
C GLU A 86 1.98 7.74 -14.71
N VAL A 87 0.69 7.63 -14.42
CA VAL A 87 -0.25 6.77 -15.14
C VAL A 87 -1.49 7.56 -15.53
N PRO A 88 -2.23 7.14 -16.58
CA PRO A 88 -3.37 7.90 -17.06
C PRO A 88 -4.55 7.96 -16.10
N ASP A 89 -4.79 6.91 -15.30
CA ASP A 89 -5.97 6.81 -14.43
C ASP A 89 -5.76 5.90 -13.21
N LEU A 90 -6.77 5.85 -12.33
CA LEU A 90 -6.76 5.03 -11.13
C LEU A 90 -6.69 3.53 -11.42
N MET A 91 -7.29 3.07 -12.50
CA MET A 91 -7.26 1.65 -12.87
C MET A 91 -5.84 1.22 -13.27
N ALA A 92 -5.14 2.06 -14.01
CA ALA A 92 -3.74 1.82 -14.38
C ALA A 92 -2.83 1.79 -13.14
N ARG A 93 -3.02 2.71 -12.17
CA ARG A 93 -2.30 2.68 -10.89
C ARG A 93 -2.53 1.36 -10.15
N LYS A 94 -3.77 0.99 -9.97
CA LYS A 94 -4.15 -0.22 -9.24
C LYS A 94 -3.58 -1.48 -9.89
N ARG A 95 -3.68 -1.60 -11.21
CA ARG A 95 -3.11 -2.72 -11.97
C ARG A 95 -1.61 -2.83 -11.78
N LYS A 96 -0.87 -1.72 -11.90
CA LYS A 96 0.59 -1.72 -11.69
C LYS A 96 0.97 -2.14 -10.27
N MET A 97 0.26 -1.66 -9.26
CA MET A 97 0.52 -2.03 -7.87
C MET A 97 0.24 -3.51 -7.60
N ILE A 98 -0.83 -4.05 -8.16
CA ILE A 98 -1.18 -5.47 -8.05
C ILE A 98 -0.11 -6.34 -8.73
N GLU A 99 0.28 -6.01 -9.95
CA GLU A 99 1.26 -6.79 -10.72
C GLU A 99 2.68 -6.71 -10.14
N ALA A 100 3.06 -5.57 -9.59
CA ALA A 100 4.41 -5.35 -9.07
C ALA A 100 4.66 -5.95 -7.69
N GLY A 101 3.63 -6.06 -6.85
CA GLY A 101 3.78 -6.50 -5.46
C GLY A 101 4.03 -7.99 -5.32
N ASN A 102 5.02 -8.35 -4.50
CA ASN A 102 5.27 -9.72 -4.04
C ASN A 102 4.62 -10.00 -2.68
N ALA A 103 4.25 -8.94 -2.00
CA ALA A 103 3.43 -8.90 -0.79
C ALA A 103 2.66 -7.59 -0.77
N PHE A 104 1.60 -7.54 0.01
CA PHE A 104 0.72 -6.39 0.11
C PHE A 104 0.51 -6.02 1.57
N LEU A 105 0.65 -4.75 1.89
CA LEU A 105 0.45 -4.21 3.23
C LEU A 105 -0.67 -3.16 3.20
N ILE A 106 -1.72 -3.42 3.95
CA ILE A 106 -2.89 -2.55 4.05
C ILE A 106 -2.79 -1.77 5.35
N LEU A 107 -2.45 -0.50 5.26
CA LEU A 107 -2.42 0.44 6.38
C LEU A 107 -3.80 1.10 6.57
N PRO A 108 -4.01 1.85 7.66
CA PRO A 108 -5.24 2.59 7.84
C PRO A 108 -5.58 3.49 6.65
N GLY A 109 -6.83 3.46 6.22
CA GLY A 109 -7.32 4.24 5.10
C GLY A 109 -8.84 4.18 4.98
N GLY A 110 -9.37 4.85 3.97
CA GLY A 110 -10.80 4.91 3.69
C GLY A 110 -11.24 3.95 2.57
N PHE A 111 -12.30 4.35 1.88
CA PHE A 111 -12.90 3.53 0.81
C PHE A 111 -11.92 3.18 -0.33
N GLY A 112 -11.03 4.11 -0.69
CA GLY A 112 -10.03 3.83 -1.72
C GLY A 112 -9.09 2.71 -1.32
N THR A 113 -8.64 2.69 -0.07
CA THR A 113 -7.79 1.63 0.48
C THR A 113 -8.52 0.29 0.53
N LEU A 114 -9.80 0.29 0.90
CA LEU A 114 -10.64 -0.92 0.91
C LEU A 114 -10.87 -1.46 -0.50
N GLU A 115 -11.09 -0.59 -1.48
CA GLU A 115 -11.20 -0.98 -2.88
C GLU A 115 -9.93 -1.63 -3.40
N GLU A 116 -8.77 -1.02 -3.13
CA GLU A 116 -7.47 -1.57 -3.52
C GLU A 116 -7.21 -2.93 -2.88
N PHE A 117 -7.54 -3.08 -1.60
CA PHE A 117 -7.46 -4.36 -0.90
C PHE A 117 -8.36 -5.42 -1.54
N ALA A 118 -9.63 -5.10 -1.75
CA ALA A 118 -10.60 -6.04 -2.31
C ALA A 118 -10.22 -6.47 -3.73
N ASP A 119 -9.81 -5.54 -4.59
CA ASP A 119 -9.37 -5.85 -5.94
C ASP A 119 -8.12 -6.74 -5.96
N THR A 120 -7.16 -6.48 -5.09
CA THR A 120 -5.95 -7.31 -4.97
C THR A 120 -6.30 -8.73 -4.51
N ALA A 121 -7.15 -8.85 -3.49
CA ALA A 121 -7.58 -10.14 -2.97
C ALA A 121 -8.33 -10.96 -4.02
N VAL A 122 -9.27 -10.33 -4.74
CA VAL A 122 -10.03 -10.97 -5.81
C VAL A 122 -9.14 -11.37 -6.97
N HIS A 123 -8.21 -10.51 -7.39
CA HIS A 123 -7.27 -10.80 -8.46
C HIS A 123 -6.48 -12.09 -8.19
N TYR A 124 -5.86 -12.17 -7.03
CA TYR A 124 -5.05 -13.35 -6.70
C TYR A 124 -5.89 -14.59 -6.37
N HIS A 125 -7.11 -14.40 -5.89
CA HIS A 125 -8.05 -15.51 -5.71
C HIS A 125 -8.44 -16.16 -7.04
N ILE A 126 -8.68 -15.36 -8.07
CA ILE A 126 -9.16 -15.84 -9.37
C ILE A 126 -8.01 -16.37 -10.25
N TYR A 127 -6.90 -15.63 -10.30
CA TYR A 127 -5.84 -15.87 -11.30
C TYR A 127 -4.61 -16.61 -10.77
N THR A 128 -4.60 -17.00 -9.50
CA THR A 128 -3.41 -17.62 -8.90
C THR A 128 -3.80 -18.80 -8.03
N GLU A 129 -3.09 -19.90 -8.18
CA GLU A 129 -3.26 -21.06 -7.31
C GLU A 129 -2.96 -20.69 -5.85
N GLU A 130 -3.70 -21.28 -4.92
CA GLU A 130 -3.64 -20.95 -3.49
C GLU A 130 -2.22 -20.95 -2.93
N THR A 131 -1.42 -21.94 -3.31
CA THR A 131 -0.03 -22.09 -2.85
C THR A 131 0.92 -20.99 -3.34
N ASN A 132 0.55 -20.28 -4.39
CA ASN A 132 1.37 -19.26 -5.04
C ASN A 132 0.87 -17.83 -4.81
N ARG A 133 -0.19 -17.66 -4.02
CA ARG A 133 -0.74 -16.34 -3.72
C ARG A 133 0.21 -15.55 -2.84
N PRO A 134 0.47 -14.27 -3.19
CA PRO A 134 1.27 -13.41 -2.33
C PRO A 134 0.54 -13.13 -1.00
N PRO A 135 1.27 -12.91 0.10
CA PRO A 135 0.66 -12.55 1.35
C PRO A 135 0.03 -11.14 1.27
N ILE A 136 -1.15 -11.01 1.85
CA ILE A 136 -1.83 -9.74 2.07
C ILE A 136 -1.96 -9.54 3.58
N ILE A 137 -1.31 -8.50 4.10
CA ILE A 137 -1.23 -8.21 5.53
C ILE A 137 -2.09 -6.98 5.81
N ILE A 138 -3.06 -7.12 6.69
CA ILE A 138 -3.91 -6.01 7.13
C ILE A 138 -3.40 -5.52 8.49
N ALA A 139 -2.93 -4.28 8.53
CA ALA A 139 -2.52 -3.62 9.76
C ALA A 139 -3.75 -3.01 10.46
N ASN A 140 -4.37 -3.79 11.31
CA ASN A 140 -5.58 -3.40 12.05
C ASN A 140 -5.23 -2.57 13.28
N ILE A 141 -4.70 -1.37 13.07
CA ILE A 141 -4.22 -0.48 14.12
C ILE A 141 -5.41 0.18 14.81
N GLU A 142 -5.47 0.03 16.14
CA GLU A 142 -6.56 0.54 16.98
C GLU A 142 -7.95 0.07 16.51
N GLY A 143 -8.01 -1.12 15.91
CA GLY A 143 -9.27 -1.73 15.50
C GLY A 143 -9.97 -1.07 14.31
N ILE A 144 -9.27 -0.30 13.50
CA ILE A 144 -9.89 0.45 12.38
C ILE A 144 -10.64 -0.47 11.39
N TYR A 145 -10.20 -1.71 11.27
CA TYR A 145 -10.80 -2.70 10.36
C TYR A 145 -11.64 -3.78 11.08
N ASP A 146 -11.95 -3.60 12.35
CA ASP A 146 -12.70 -4.61 13.11
C ASP A 146 -14.02 -4.99 12.45
N CYS A 147 -14.83 -4.02 12.03
CA CYS A 147 -16.10 -4.30 11.34
C CYS A 147 -15.90 -5.11 10.07
N LEU A 148 -14.89 -4.79 9.28
CA LEU A 148 -14.57 -5.53 8.05
C LEU A 148 -14.17 -6.98 8.36
N LEU A 149 -13.29 -7.18 9.33
CA LEU A 149 -12.75 -8.49 9.68
C LEU A 149 -13.80 -9.41 10.30
N TYR A 150 -14.72 -8.87 11.11
CA TYR A 150 -15.79 -9.65 11.76
C TYR A 150 -16.98 -9.95 10.83
N THR A 151 -17.20 -9.15 9.81
CA THR A 151 -18.34 -9.31 8.89
C THR A 151 -17.99 -10.03 7.60
N SER A 152 -16.72 -10.07 7.24
CA SER A 152 -16.27 -10.80 6.05
C SER A 152 -16.28 -12.30 6.30
N PRO A 153 -16.78 -13.12 5.36
CA PRO A 153 -16.72 -14.57 5.48
C PRO A 153 -15.27 -15.02 5.58
N SER A 154 -15.03 -15.96 6.48
CA SER A 154 -13.71 -16.62 6.57
C SER A 154 -13.42 -17.36 5.25
N PRO A 155 -12.17 -17.42 4.81
CA PRO A 155 -11.79 -18.28 3.68
C PRO A 155 -12.18 -19.75 3.86
N ARG A 156 -12.46 -20.17 5.10
CA ARG A 156 -12.96 -21.53 5.40
C ARG A 156 -14.45 -21.70 5.17
N ASP A 157 -15.18 -20.61 4.99
CA ASP A 157 -16.64 -20.60 4.83
C ASP A 157 -17.07 -20.51 3.34
N THR A 158 -16.09 -20.51 2.47
CA THR A 158 -16.30 -20.44 1.01
C THR A 158 -15.85 -21.73 0.28
#